data_bff605a377515e6878e5b6fbf4990eb6
#
_entry.id   bff605a377515e6878e5b6fbf4990eb6
#
_cell.length_a   1.000
_cell.length_b   1.000
_cell.length_c   1.000
_cell.angle_alpha   90.00
_cell.angle_beta   90.00
_cell.angle_gamma   90.00
#
_symmetry.space_group_name_H-M   'P 1'
#
loop_
_entity.id
_entity.type
_entity.pdbx_description
1 polymer ?
#
loop_
_entity_poly.entity_id
_entity_poly.type
_entity_poly.pdbx_seq_one_letter_code
_entity_poly.pdbx_strand_id
1 'polypeptide(L)'
;LASVVIALGCAVSARAADCGDRPEGFRAWLEDFKETAVDSGISPEVVDNALSTATFDRSILSHDRGQASWQGNFAAFAAQHITPGRIKRGKTMLLAYAEPLERMERRYGVPGPILVAIWGLETDFGDGLGKYPTFSALATLAYDCRRADLYRTELIDALRIVQRGLLTPEEMRGAWAGELGQTQLMPSTYLKYGVTSNGERGGDLMRNSADALASTANFLQQHGWKPEERWDPGDPNFTVLFEWNKAEVYVRTIAEFADRLAE
;
A
#
# COMPACT_ATOMS: atom_id res chain seq x y z
N LEU A 1 -58.17 0.75 43.66
CA LEU A 1 -57.49 0.13 42.59
C LEU A 1 -56.57 1.18 41.92
N ALA A 2 -55.23 1.13 42.21
CA ALA A 2 -54.24 2.01 41.61
C ALA A 2 -53.54 1.24 40.51
N SER A 3 -53.67 1.71 39.27
CA SER A 3 -52.97 1.15 38.10
C SER A 3 -51.53 1.74 38.01
N VAL A 4 -50.54 0.88 38.15
CA VAL A 4 -49.14 1.22 37.92
C VAL A 4 -48.87 1.08 36.43
N VAL A 5 -48.57 2.18 35.74
CA VAL A 5 -48.10 2.19 34.35
C VAL A 5 -46.58 2.06 34.37
N ILE A 6 -46.09 0.89 33.97
CA ILE A 6 -44.65 0.66 33.75
C ILE A 6 -44.33 1.20 32.36
N ALA A 7 -43.64 2.33 32.29
CA ALA A 7 -43.05 2.84 31.04
C ALA A 7 -41.79 2.03 30.72
N LEU A 8 -41.88 1.14 29.72
CA LEU A 8 -40.67 0.54 29.08
C LEU A 8 -39.96 1.65 28.28
N GLY A 9 -38.87 2.15 28.83
CA GLY A 9 -37.97 3.01 28.10
C GLY A 9 -37.18 2.16 27.08
N CYS A 10 -37.50 2.27 25.78
CA CYS A 10 -36.64 1.80 24.71
C CYS A 10 -35.34 2.65 24.74
N ALA A 11 -34.27 2.09 25.25
CA ALA A 11 -32.95 2.64 25.03
C ALA A 11 -32.63 2.55 23.52
N VAL A 12 -32.81 3.66 22.81
CA VAL A 12 -32.28 3.80 21.44
C VAL A 12 -30.75 3.87 21.59
N SER A 13 -30.06 2.77 21.31
CA SER A 13 -28.62 2.78 21.17
C SER A 13 -28.28 3.79 20.07
N ALA A 14 -27.65 4.89 20.44
CA ALA A 14 -27.15 5.85 19.48
C ALA A 14 -26.07 5.10 18.65
N ARG A 15 -26.41 4.85 17.38
CA ARG A 15 -25.43 4.29 16.44
C ARG A 15 -24.28 5.27 16.33
N ALA A 16 -23.03 4.74 16.33
CA ALA A 16 -21.85 5.58 16.11
C ALA A 16 -21.97 6.31 14.76
N ALA A 17 -21.43 7.52 14.69
CA ALA A 17 -21.38 8.26 13.43
C ALA A 17 -20.60 7.44 12.39
N ASP A 18 -21.11 7.37 11.15
CA ASP A 18 -20.50 6.58 10.08
C ASP A 18 -19.06 6.99 9.75
N CYS A 19 -18.66 8.23 10.08
CA CYS A 19 -17.31 8.76 9.91
C CYS A 19 -17.05 9.96 10.82
N GLY A 20 -15.79 10.37 10.98
CA GLY A 20 -15.40 11.54 11.78
C GLY A 20 -13.90 11.83 11.64
N ASP A 21 -13.48 12.97 12.15
CA ASP A 21 -12.08 13.43 12.10
C ASP A 21 -11.47 13.70 13.48
N ARG A 22 -12.15 13.24 14.54
CA ARG A 22 -11.76 13.44 15.94
C ARG A 22 -11.69 12.12 16.69
N PRO A 23 -10.79 12.01 17.69
CA PRO A 23 -10.60 10.76 18.41
C PRO A 23 -11.83 10.29 19.21
N GLU A 24 -12.74 11.22 19.59
CA GLU A 24 -13.86 10.92 20.50
C GLU A 24 -14.85 9.89 19.93
N GLY A 25 -15.08 9.89 18.59
CA GLY A 25 -15.98 8.94 17.93
C GLY A 25 -15.27 7.67 17.42
N PHE A 26 -13.95 7.70 17.34
CA PHE A 26 -13.16 6.65 16.67
C PHE A 26 -13.38 5.26 17.32
N ARG A 27 -13.37 5.18 18.64
CA ARG A 27 -13.51 3.89 19.34
C ARG A 27 -14.87 3.25 19.10
N ALA A 28 -15.94 4.01 19.14
CA ALA A 28 -17.29 3.49 18.87
C ALA A 28 -17.41 3.05 17.41
N TRP A 29 -16.89 3.85 16.49
CA TRP A 29 -16.84 3.49 15.06
C TRP A 29 -16.03 2.20 14.82
N LEU A 30 -14.89 2.05 15.50
CA LEU A 30 -14.04 0.86 15.34
C LEU A 30 -14.76 -0.42 15.82
N GLU A 31 -15.54 -0.36 16.88
CA GLU A 31 -16.33 -1.51 17.32
C GLU A 31 -17.43 -1.86 16.28
N ASP A 32 -18.15 -0.87 15.73
CA ASP A 32 -19.11 -1.09 14.64
C ASP A 32 -18.42 -1.65 13.37
N PHE A 33 -17.20 -1.18 13.09
CA PHE A 33 -16.41 -1.68 11.96
C PHE A 33 -15.98 -3.15 12.14
N LYS A 34 -15.67 -3.57 13.37
CA LYS A 34 -15.36 -4.99 13.66
C LYS A 34 -16.51 -5.91 13.27
N GLU A 35 -17.76 -5.52 13.57
CA GLU A 35 -18.94 -6.28 13.12
C GLU A 35 -18.98 -6.37 11.59
N THR A 36 -18.77 -5.24 10.90
CA THR A 36 -18.69 -5.18 9.43
C THR A 36 -17.59 -6.11 8.88
N ALA A 37 -16.44 -6.18 9.54
CA ALA A 37 -15.33 -7.04 9.14
C ALA A 37 -15.68 -8.54 9.28
N VAL A 38 -16.36 -8.92 10.38
CA VAL A 38 -16.85 -10.29 10.57
C VAL A 38 -17.89 -10.64 9.51
N ASP A 39 -18.84 -9.75 9.23
CA ASP A 39 -19.86 -9.93 8.18
C ASP A 39 -19.22 -10.06 6.77
N SER A 40 -18.03 -9.47 6.58
CA SER A 40 -17.22 -9.59 5.34
C SER A 40 -16.42 -10.89 5.26
N GLY A 41 -16.61 -11.83 6.22
CA GLY A 41 -15.99 -13.15 6.23
C GLY A 41 -14.61 -13.21 6.91
N ILE A 42 -14.25 -12.22 7.70
CA ILE A 42 -13.04 -12.26 8.54
C ILE A 42 -13.39 -12.95 9.87
N SER A 43 -12.54 -13.85 10.35
CA SER A 43 -12.78 -14.52 11.63
C SER A 43 -12.73 -13.51 12.79
N PRO A 44 -13.60 -13.63 13.81
CA PRO A 44 -13.59 -12.75 14.98
C PRO A 44 -12.21 -12.68 15.66
N GLU A 45 -11.50 -13.80 15.73
CA GLU A 45 -10.15 -13.86 16.31
C GLU A 45 -9.15 -12.95 15.57
N VAL A 46 -9.16 -12.98 14.23
CA VAL A 46 -8.31 -12.10 13.41
C VAL A 46 -8.68 -10.64 13.60
N VAL A 47 -9.99 -10.33 13.60
CA VAL A 47 -10.50 -8.97 13.79
C VAL A 47 -10.05 -8.42 15.15
N ASP A 48 -10.26 -9.17 16.22
CA ASP A 48 -9.87 -8.74 17.57
C ASP A 48 -8.36 -8.62 17.72
N ASN A 49 -7.59 -9.58 17.23
CA ASN A 49 -6.13 -9.52 17.29
C ASN A 49 -5.58 -8.29 16.55
N ALA A 50 -6.03 -8.06 15.32
CA ALA A 50 -5.48 -6.99 14.46
C ALA A 50 -5.96 -5.60 14.87
N LEU A 51 -7.22 -5.45 15.32
CA LEU A 51 -7.81 -4.13 15.61
C LEU A 51 -7.75 -3.74 17.10
N SER A 52 -7.38 -4.65 18.02
CA SER A 52 -7.32 -4.35 19.46
C SER A 52 -6.35 -3.20 19.80
N THR A 53 -5.26 -3.08 19.05
CA THR A 53 -4.23 -2.06 19.23
C THR A 53 -4.36 -0.87 18.29
N ALA A 54 -5.37 -0.89 17.39
CA ALA A 54 -5.58 0.21 16.45
C ALA A 54 -6.01 1.48 17.18
N THR A 55 -5.30 2.57 16.90
CA THR A 55 -5.52 3.88 17.53
C THR A 55 -5.71 4.95 16.47
N PHE A 56 -6.50 5.98 16.82
CA PHE A 56 -6.63 7.17 16.00
C PHE A 56 -5.32 7.96 15.99
N ASP A 57 -4.79 8.26 14.82
CA ASP A 57 -3.56 9.02 14.66
C ASP A 57 -3.80 10.30 13.85
N ARG A 58 -3.81 11.44 14.53
CA ARG A 58 -4.01 12.75 13.92
C ARG A 58 -2.91 13.12 12.90
N SER A 59 -1.69 12.60 13.05
CA SER A 59 -0.61 12.86 12.10
C SER A 59 -0.92 12.27 10.73
N ILE A 60 -1.59 11.14 10.67
CA ILE A 60 -2.04 10.49 9.44
C ILE A 60 -3.04 11.38 8.68
N LEU A 61 -4.03 11.96 9.37
CA LEU A 61 -4.94 12.93 8.74
C LEU A 61 -4.20 14.19 8.25
N SER A 62 -3.18 14.61 8.97
CA SER A 62 -2.36 15.75 8.54
C SER A 62 -1.58 15.44 7.27
N HIS A 63 -1.02 14.25 7.14
CA HIS A 63 -0.38 13.78 5.91
C HIS A 63 -1.36 13.71 4.75
N ASP A 64 -2.53 13.10 4.98
CA ASP A 64 -3.57 12.95 3.96
C ASP A 64 -4.09 14.29 3.44
N ARG A 65 -4.31 15.26 4.33
CA ARG A 65 -4.78 16.61 3.98
C ARG A 65 -3.69 17.52 3.46
N GLY A 66 -2.44 17.25 3.83
CA GLY A 66 -1.26 17.98 3.40
C GLY A 66 -0.66 17.54 2.07
N GLN A 67 -1.23 16.51 1.42
CA GLN A 67 -0.81 16.09 0.09
C GLN A 67 -1.07 17.19 -0.94
N ALA A 68 -0.10 18.09 -1.09
CA ALA A 68 -0.08 19.00 -2.23
C ALA A 68 0.51 18.26 -3.44
N SER A 69 -0.14 18.37 -4.59
CA SER A 69 0.49 17.97 -5.85
C SER A 69 1.79 18.75 -6.02
N TRP A 70 2.84 18.08 -6.51
CA TRP A 70 4.11 18.74 -6.79
C TRP A 70 3.91 19.94 -7.72
N GLN A 71 4.31 21.14 -7.26
CA GLN A 71 4.18 22.38 -8.02
C GLN A 71 5.48 22.79 -8.75
N GLY A 72 6.57 22.05 -8.56
CA GLY A 72 7.85 22.29 -9.23
C GLY A 72 7.91 21.66 -10.63
N ASN A 73 8.98 21.96 -11.36
CA ASN A 73 9.24 21.32 -12.63
C ASN A 73 9.80 19.88 -12.43
N PHE A 74 9.70 19.07 -13.48
CA PHE A 74 10.17 17.69 -13.47
C PHE A 74 11.67 17.56 -13.12
N ALA A 75 12.53 18.44 -13.70
CA ALA A 75 13.98 18.35 -13.46
C ALA A 75 14.34 18.54 -11.97
N ALA A 76 13.65 19.45 -11.27
CA ALA A 76 13.86 19.63 -9.84
C ALA A 76 13.41 18.40 -9.03
N PHE A 77 12.28 17.79 -9.40
CA PHE A 77 11.80 16.58 -8.76
C PHE A 77 12.77 15.40 -9.00
N ALA A 78 13.15 15.17 -10.25
CA ALA A 78 14.08 14.12 -10.63
C ALA A 78 15.43 14.28 -9.91
N ALA A 79 15.98 15.48 -9.84
CA ALA A 79 17.25 15.74 -9.16
C ALA A 79 17.23 15.42 -7.66
N GLN A 80 16.08 15.55 -6.99
CA GLN A 80 15.92 15.17 -5.58
C GLN A 80 15.85 13.65 -5.39
N HIS A 81 15.31 12.92 -6.38
CA HIS A 81 15.04 11.48 -6.27
C HIS A 81 16.09 10.62 -6.97
N ILE A 82 16.68 11.09 -8.08
CA ILE A 82 17.70 10.37 -8.86
C ILE A 82 19.09 10.94 -8.52
N THR A 83 19.53 10.72 -7.28
CA THR A 83 20.86 11.18 -6.83
C THR A 83 21.96 10.25 -7.32
N PRO A 84 23.23 10.74 -7.47
CA PRO A 84 24.35 9.88 -7.83
C PRO A 84 24.53 8.68 -6.90
N GLY A 85 24.26 8.87 -5.59
CA GLY A 85 24.31 7.81 -4.60
C GLY A 85 23.26 6.74 -4.84
N ARG A 86 22.01 7.13 -5.14
CA ARG A 86 20.91 6.21 -5.45
C ARG A 86 21.15 5.46 -6.76
N ILE A 87 21.67 6.14 -7.81
CA ILE A 87 22.07 5.47 -9.06
C ILE A 87 23.13 4.40 -8.78
N LYS A 88 24.22 4.76 -8.08
CA LYS A 88 25.29 3.80 -7.73
C LYS A 88 24.74 2.60 -6.97
N ARG A 89 23.86 2.84 -5.98
CA ARG A 89 23.23 1.77 -5.21
C ARG A 89 22.29 0.92 -6.06
N GLY A 90 21.48 1.53 -6.93
CA GLY A 90 20.62 0.80 -7.85
C GLY A 90 21.39 -0.09 -8.81
N LYS A 91 22.52 0.37 -9.37
CA LYS A 91 23.42 -0.48 -10.17
C LYS A 91 23.99 -1.65 -9.36
N THR A 92 24.30 -1.43 -8.08
CA THR A 92 24.69 -2.53 -7.18
C THR A 92 23.55 -3.54 -6.99
N MET A 93 22.30 -3.06 -6.86
CA MET A 93 21.13 -3.94 -6.72
C MET A 93 20.84 -4.72 -8.01
N LEU A 94 21.00 -4.11 -9.19
CA LEU A 94 20.91 -4.83 -10.47
C LEU A 94 21.87 -6.02 -10.53
N LEU A 95 23.10 -5.84 -10.07
CA LEU A 95 24.10 -6.93 -10.03
C LEU A 95 23.77 -7.97 -8.94
N ALA A 96 23.39 -7.51 -7.75
CA ALA A 96 23.12 -8.40 -6.62
C ALA A 96 21.87 -9.28 -6.85
N TYR A 97 20.90 -8.78 -7.61
CA TYR A 97 19.66 -9.45 -7.94
C TYR A 97 19.56 -9.89 -9.41
N ALA A 98 20.70 -10.00 -10.12
CA ALA A 98 20.72 -10.29 -11.56
C ALA A 98 19.89 -11.53 -11.92
N GLU A 99 20.14 -12.67 -11.26
CA GLU A 99 19.44 -13.92 -11.53
C GLU A 99 17.91 -13.84 -11.24
N PRO A 100 17.44 -13.34 -10.07
CA PRO A 100 16.02 -13.08 -9.88
C PRO A 100 15.41 -12.12 -10.92
N LEU A 101 16.07 -11.02 -11.24
CA LEU A 101 15.59 -10.05 -12.23
C LEU A 101 15.47 -10.64 -13.63
N GLU A 102 16.44 -11.43 -14.08
CA GLU A 102 16.35 -12.16 -15.34
C GLU A 102 15.17 -13.15 -15.38
N ARG A 103 14.89 -13.85 -14.26
CA ARG A 103 13.70 -14.71 -14.17
C ARG A 103 12.39 -13.89 -14.29
N MET A 104 12.35 -12.72 -13.65
CA MET A 104 11.18 -11.83 -13.73
C MET A 104 10.98 -11.29 -15.13
N GLU A 105 12.05 -10.86 -15.80
CA GLU A 105 12.00 -10.38 -17.18
C GLU A 105 11.50 -11.48 -18.13
N ARG A 106 12.03 -12.70 -18.04
CA ARG A 106 11.53 -13.84 -18.83
C ARG A 106 10.08 -14.18 -18.56
N ARG A 107 9.61 -14.03 -17.29
CA ARG A 107 8.27 -14.43 -16.89
C ARG A 107 7.22 -13.35 -17.14
N TYR A 108 7.54 -12.10 -16.81
CA TYR A 108 6.62 -10.97 -16.79
C TYR A 108 6.89 -9.95 -17.91
N GLY A 109 8.02 -10.07 -18.59
CA GLY A 109 8.45 -9.14 -19.63
C GLY A 109 8.91 -7.77 -19.12
N VAL A 110 9.07 -7.60 -17.79
CA VAL A 110 9.45 -6.33 -17.17
C VAL A 110 10.96 -6.34 -16.91
N PRO A 111 11.72 -5.39 -17.49
CA PRO A 111 13.18 -5.37 -17.35
C PRO A 111 13.63 -4.96 -15.95
N GLY A 112 14.76 -5.51 -15.51
CA GLY A 112 15.34 -5.26 -14.20
C GLY A 112 15.48 -3.77 -13.82
N PRO A 113 15.94 -2.88 -14.71
CA PRO A 113 16.05 -1.45 -14.41
C PRO A 113 14.74 -0.79 -13.96
N ILE A 114 13.60 -1.14 -14.53
CA ILE A 114 12.28 -0.62 -14.11
C ILE A 114 11.95 -1.08 -12.68
N LEU A 115 12.14 -2.37 -12.39
CA LEU A 115 11.84 -2.92 -11.07
C LEU A 115 12.73 -2.30 -9.98
N VAL A 116 14.02 -2.14 -10.28
CA VAL A 116 14.98 -1.54 -9.35
C VAL A 116 14.74 -0.03 -9.19
N ALA A 117 14.32 0.68 -10.25
CA ALA A 117 13.95 2.09 -10.17
C ALA A 117 12.75 2.30 -9.24
N ILE A 118 11.67 1.51 -9.40
CA ILE A 118 10.51 1.55 -8.50
C ILE A 118 10.95 1.25 -7.06
N TRP A 119 11.68 0.17 -6.83
CA TRP A 119 12.16 -0.22 -5.50
C TRP A 119 12.99 0.89 -4.83
N GLY A 120 13.87 1.51 -5.60
CA GLY A 120 14.69 2.62 -5.12
C GLY A 120 13.89 3.87 -4.76
N LEU A 121 12.85 4.19 -5.53
CA LEU A 121 12.00 5.36 -5.29
C LEU A 121 11.03 5.14 -4.12
N GLU A 122 10.50 3.94 -3.95
CA GLU A 122 9.51 3.64 -2.91
C GLU A 122 10.15 3.54 -1.51
N THR A 123 11.25 2.79 -1.38
CA THR A 123 11.80 2.47 -0.05
C THR A 123 13.31 2.58 0.04
N ASP A 124 13.96 3.23 -0.92
CA ASP A 124 15.43 3.25 -0.99
C ASP A 124 16.03 1.82 -0.91
N PHE A 125 15.49 0.93 -1.74
CA PHE A 125 15.88 -0.50 -1.83
C PHE A 125 15.64 -1.29 -0.53
N GLY A 126 14.50 -1.04 0.10
CA GLY A 126 14.05 -1.75 1.28
C GLY A 126 14.49 -1.16 2.64
N ASP A 127 15.28 -0.07 2.65
CA ASP A 127 15.72 0.54 3.91
C ASP A 127 14.64 1.38 4.59
N GLY A 128 13.67 1.90 3.83
CA GLY A 128 12.64 2.81 4.29
C GLY A 128 11.23 2.27 4.18
N LEU A 129 10.90 1.14 4.84
CA LEU A 129 9.58 0.51 4.76
C LEU A 129 8.43 1.33 5.35
N GLY A 130 8.73 2.38 6.10
CA GLY A 130 7.74 3.14 6.86
C GLY A 130 7.66 2.70 8.32
N LYS A 131 6.99 3.54 9.13
CA LYS A 131 6.96 3.35 10.59
C LYS A 131 5.56 3.25 11.18
N TYR A 132 4.53 3.52 10.38
CA TYR A 132 3.15 3.56 10.86
C TYR A 132 2.60 2.14 11.01
N PRO A 133 1.96 1.82 12.15
CA PRO A 133 1.19 0.58 12.26
C PRO A 133 0.05 0.62 11.24
N THR A 134 0.02 -0.34 10.32
CA THR A 134 -0.90 -0.33 9.17
C THR A 134 -2.36 -0.29 9.60
N PHE A 135 -2.74 -1.05 10.65
CA PHE A 135 -4.10 -1.06 11.15
C PHE A 135 -4.54 0.28 11.75
N SER A 136 -3.64 0.99 12.47
CA SER A 136 -3.93 2.35 12.96
C SER A 136 -4.04 3.35 11.81
N ALA A 137 -3.15 3.23 10.81
CA ALA A 137 -3.16 4.09 9.63
C ALA A 137 -4.47 3.93 8.85
N LEU A 138 -4.80 2.70 8.45
CA LEU A 138 -5.99 2.41 7.68
C LEU A 138 -7.28 2.69 8.46
N ALA A 139 -7.35 2.34 9.75
CA ALA A 139 -8.52 2.62 10.58
C ALA A 139 -8.75 4.14 10.73
N THR A 140 -7.68 4.93 10.91
CA THR A 140 -7.80 6.40 10.98
C THR A 140 -8.36 6.97 9.68
N LEU A 141 -7.88 6.51 8.52
CA LEU A 141 -8.33 6.97 7.21
C LEU A 141 -9.71 6.41 6.82
N ALA A 142 -10.04 5.19 7.26
CA ALA A 142 -11.36 4.58 7.08
C ALA A 142 -12.45 5.28 7.93
N TYR A 143 -12.03 5.85 9.04
CA TYR A 143 -12.91 6.68 9.88
C TYR A 143 -13.07 8.10 9.33
N ASP A 144 -12.06 8.69 8.67
CA ASP A 144 -12.15 10.03 8.06
C ASP A 144 -13.16 10.06 6.90
N CYS A 145 -14.11 11.01 6.93
CA CYS A 145 -15.19 11.11 5.94
C CYS A 145 -14.69 11.32 4.49
N ARG A 146 -13.47 11.79 4.30
CA ARG A 146 -12.96 12.23 2.99
C ARG A 146 -12.83 11.09 1.97
N ARG A 147 -12.29 9.94 2.40
CA ARG A 147 -12.07 8.75 1.55
C ARG A 147 -12.44 7.45 2.28
N ALA A 148 -13.46 7.51 3.14
CA ALA A 148 -13.84 6.42 4.03
C ALA A 148 -13.99 5.08 3.31
N ASP A 149 -14.75 5.03 2.23
CA ASP A 149 -15.05 3.76 1.53
C ASP A 149 -13.81 3.10 0.95
N LEU A 150 -12.88 3.90 0.40
CA LEU A 150 -11.59 3.39 -0.08
C LEU A 150 -10.83 2.70 1.06
N TYR A 151 -10.63 3.41 2.16
CA TYR A 151 -9.81 2.88 3.26
C TYR A 151 -10.50 1.80 4.09
N ARG A 152 -11.83 1.76 4.13
CA ARG A 152 -12.58 0.61 4.68
C ARG A 152 -12.31 -0.66 3.89
N THR A 153 -12.29 -0.56 2.57
CA THR A 153 -11.92 -1.69 1.70
C THR A 153 -10.49 -2.14 1.96
N GLU A 154 -9.55 -1.21 2.03
CA GLU A 154 -8.14 -1.53 2.32
C GLU A 154 -7.93 -2.12 3.72
N LEU A 155 -8.70 -1.66 4.71
CA LEU A 155 -8.66 -2.20 6.07
C LEU A 155 -9.19 -3.64 6.12
N ILE A 156 -10.25 -3.96 5.38
CA ILE A 156 -10.74 -5.34 5.22
C ILE A 156 -9.68 -6.20 4.51
N ASP A 157 -9.02 -5.68 3.48
CA ASP A 157 -7.97 -6.41 2.77
C ASP A 157 -6.73 -6.62 3.64
N ALA A 158 -6.37 -5.65 4.51
CA ALA A 158 -5.35 -5.84 5.52
C ALA A 158 -5.67 -6.99 6.49
N LEU A 159 -6.93 -7.09 6.94
CA LEU A 159 -7.38 -8.21 7.75
C LEU A 159 -7.33 -9.55 6.99
N ARG A 160 -7.63 -9.56 5.69
CA ARG A 160 -7.50 -10.75 4.83
C ARG A 160 -6.03 -11.22 4.69
N ILE A 161 -5.06 -10.31 4.68
CA ILE A 161 -3.62 -10.64 4.70
C ILE A 161 -3.31 -11.45 5.97
N VAL A 162 -3.76 -10.97 7.13
CA VAL A 162 -3.57 -11.66 8.41
C VAL A 162 -4.31 -13.01 8.43
N GLN A 163 -5.57 -13.05 7.99
CA GLN A 163 -6.37 -14.28 7.94
C GLN A 163 -5.75 -15.38 7.06
N ARG A 164 -5.03 -14.97 6.00
CA ARG A 164 -4.29 -15.91 5.13
C ARG A 164 -2.93 -16.32 5.71
N GLY A 165 -2.53 -15.79 6.85
CA GLY A 165 -1.23 -16.05 7.47
C GLY A 165 -0.03 -15.51 6.69
N LEU A 166 -0.25 -14.49 5.83
CA LEU A 166 0.83 -13.88 5.05
C LEU A 166 1.71 -12.97 5.90
N LEU A 167 1.10 -12.21 6.81
CA LEU A 167 1.77 -11.34 7.79
C LEU A 167 1.00 -11.37 9.10
N THR A 168 1.68 -11.15 10.22
CA THR A 168 1.03 -10.85 11.50
C THR A 168 0.70 -9.36 11.60
N PRO A 169 -0.25 -8.96 12.48
CA PRO A 169 -0.56 -7.55 12.70
C PRO A 169 0.66 -6.69 13.10
N GLU A 170 1.59 -7.25 13.86
CA GLU A 170 2.81 -6.58 14.36
C GLU A 170 3.82 -6.34 13.23
N GLU A 171 3.88 -7.24 12.25
CA GLU A 171 4.73 -7.12 11.06
C GLU A 171 4.19 -6.06 10.09
N MET A 172 2.89 -5.76 10.14
CA MET A 172 2.25 -4.81 9.23
C MET A 172 2.54 -3.37 9.65
N ARG A 173 3.68 -2.89 9.20
CA ARG A 173 4.13 -1.50 9.34
C ARG A 173 4.55 -0.97 7.98
N GLY A 174 4.17 0.26 7.69
CA GLY A 174 4.41 0.82 6.37
C GLY A 174 4.32 2.35 6.33
N ALA A 175 3.96 2.90 5.18
CA ALA A 175 3.73 4.32 5.02
C ALA A 175 2.44 4.77 5.72
N TRP A 176 2.22 6.07 5.74
CA TRP A 176 1.12 6.70 6.47
C TRP A 176 -0.28 6.37 5.90
N ALA A 177 -0.38 6.02 4.62
CA ALA A 177 -1.66 5.65 3.99
C ALA A 177 -1.93 4.14 4.01
N GLY A 178 -1.06 3.35 4.67
CA GLY A 178 -1.26 1.92 4.88
C GLY A 178 -0.59 1.03 3.84
N GLU A 179 0.24 1.60 2.97
CA GLU A 179 1.05 0.86 2.02
C GLU A 179 2.05 -0.04 2.74
N LEU A 180 2.33 -1.20 2.17
CA LEU A 180 3.14 -2.27 2.76
C LEU A 180 4.29 -2.70 1.86
N GLY A 181 5.36 -3.12 2.51
CA GLY A 181 6.46 -3.81 1.85
C GLY A 181 7.43 -2.92 1.13
N GLN A 182 8.40 -3.55 0.50
CA GLN A 182 9.56 -2.89 -0.10
C GLN A 182 9.22 -2.06 -1.35
N THR A 183 8.08 -2.30 -1.96
CA THR A 183 7.56 -1.52 -3.09
C THR A 183 6.22 -0.85 -2.78
N GLN A 184 5.87 -0.72 -1.50
CA GLN A 184 4.75 0.09 -0.99
C GLN A 184 3.40 -0.20 -1.65
N LEU A 185 2.99 -1.47 -1.64
CA LEU A 185 1.69 -1.89 -2.16
C LEU A 185 0.57 -1.68 -1.14
N MET A 186 -0.59 -1.20 -1.60
CA MET A 186 -1.81 -1.23 -0.79
C MET A 186 -2.23 -2.68 -0.49
N PRO A 187 -2.91 -2.96 0.64
CA PRO A 187 -3.36 -4.31 1.00
C PRO A 187 -4.13 -5.03 -0.11
N SER A 188 -5.05 -4.35 -0.79
CA SER A 188 -5.80 -4.90 -1.93
C SER A 188 -4.87 -5.32 -3.08
N THR A 189 -3.87 -4.49 -3.37
CA THR A 189 -2.87 -4.75 -4.41
C THR A 189 -1.96 -5.91 -4.02
N TYR A 190 -1.54 -5.99 -2.77
CA TYR A 190 -0.79 -7.14 -2.23
C TYR A 190 -1.57 -8.45 -2.39
N LEU A 191 -2.84 -8.49 -1.98
CA LEU A 191 -3.67 -9.70 -2.11
C LEU A 191 -3.87 -10.13 -3.55
N LYS A 192 -3.94 -9.18 -4.48
CA LYS A 192 -4.20 -9.44 -5.90
C LYS A 192 -2.95 -9.83 -6.67
N TYR A 193 -1.85 -9.16 -6.43
CA TYR A 193 -0.63 -9.27 -7.23
C TYR A 193 0.57 -9.84 -6.50
N GLY A 194 0.51 -10.01 -5.17
CA GLY A 194 1.58 -10.56 -4.36
C GLY A 194 1.93 -11.99 -4.75
N VAL A 195 3.18 -12.19 -5.15
CA VAL A 195 3.73 -13.49 -5.57
C VAL A 195 5.13 -13.69 -5.01
N THR A 196 5.53 -14.94 -4.84
CA THR A 196 6.93 -15.29 -4.57
C THR A 196 7.80 -15.04 -5.80
N SER A 197 9.10 -15.02 -5.63
CA SER A 197 10.07 -14.93 -6.73
C SER A 197 9.98 -16.07 -7.74
N ASN A 198 9.32 -17.18 -7.35
CA ASN A 198 8.98 -18.30 -8.23
C ASN A 198 7.60 -18.15 -8.88
N GLY A 199 6.85 -17.08 -8.56
CA GLY A 199 5.56 -16.76 -9.14
C GLY A 199 4.38 -17.50 -8.51
N GLU A 200 4.52 -18.05 -7.32
CA GLU A 200 3.45 -18.60 -6.51
C GLU A 200 2.77 -17.46 -5.72
N ARG A 201 1.50 -17.59 -5.39
CA ARG A 201 0.77 -16.58 -4.61
C ARG A 201 1.31 -16.44 -3.19
N GLY A 202 1.26 -15.23 -2.64
CA GLY A 202 1.56 -14.94 -1.25
C GLY A 202 3.05 -14.69 -0.97
N GLY A 203 3.74 -13.94 -1.83
CA GLY A 203 5.13 -13.52 -1.60
C GLY A 203 5.29 -12.68 -0.34
N ASP A 204 6.44 -12.77 0.31
CA ASP A 204 6.81 -11.94 1.47
C ASP A 204 7.37 -10.58 1.01
N LEU A 205 6.49 -9.60 0.90
CA LEU A 205 6.86 -8.26 0.44
C LEU A 205 7.64 -7.43 1.46
N MET A 206 7.66 -7.86 2.73
CA MET A 206 8.33 -7.13 3.81
C MET A 206 9.81 -7.50 3.90
N ARG A 207 10.14 -8.80 3.87
CA ARG A 207 11.46 -9.33 4.19
C ARG A 207 12.19 -9.92 2.99
N ASN A 208 11.48 -10.24 1.91
CA ASN A 208 12.05 -10.85 0.70
C ASN A 208 11.99 -9.89 -0.49
N SER A 209 13.11 -9.25 -0.79
CA SER A 209 13.21 -8.30 -1.91
C SER A 209 12.86 -8.94 -3.26
N ALA A 210 13.23 -10.21 -3.48
CA ALA A 210 12.91 -10.89 -4.72
C ALA A 210 11.39 -11.10 -4.88
N ASP A 211 10.66 -11.38 -3.79
CA ASP A 211 9.20 -11.50 -3.82
C ASP A 211 8.54 -10.13 -4.05
N ALA A 212 9.07 -9.06 -3.44
CA ALA A 212 8.58 -7.71 -3.67
C ALA A 212 8.75 -7.27 -5.14
N LEU A 213 9.94 -7.52 -5.72
CA LEU A 213 10.22 -7.22 -7.13
C LEU A 213 9.36 -8.09 -8.08
N ALA A 214 9.17 -9.37 -7.78
CA ALA A 214 8.30 -10.26 -8.56
C ALA A 214 6.83 -9.80 -8.52
N SER A 215 6.36 -9.35 -7.36
CA SER A 215 5.01 -8.81 -7.20
C SER A 215 4.81 -7.51 -7.99
N THR A 216 5.83 -6.64 -8.02
CA THR A 216 5.84 -5.44 -8.86
C THR A 216 5.81 -5.79 -10.34
N ALA A 217 6.62 -6.76 -10.77
CA ALA A 217 6.63 -7.24 -12.16
C ALA A 217 5.28 -7.85 -12.56
N ASN A 218 4.68 -8.66 -11.68
CA ASN A 218 3.34 -9.24 -11.89
C ASN A 218 2.28 -8.13 -12.00
N PHE A 219 2.33 -7.10 -11.13
CA PHE A 219 1.44 -5.95 -11.22
C PHE A 219 1.53 -5.27 -12.58
N LEU A 220 2.72 -4.92 -13.04
CA LEU A 220 2.93 -4.23 -14.31
C LEU A 220 2.46 -5.09 -15.50
N GLN A 221 2.79 -6.39 -15.52
CA GLN A 221 2.32 -7.32 -16.55
C GLN A 221 0.78 -7.38 -16.61
N GLN A 222 0.12 -7.51 -15.47
CA GLN A 222 -1.34 -7.59 -15.40
C GLN A 222 -2.03 -6.27 -15.81
N HIS A 223 -1.29 -5.15 -15.82
CA HIS A 223 -1.75 -3.86 -16.33
C HIS A 223 -1.34 -3.60 -17.79
N GLY A 224 -0.82 -4.62 -18.49
CA GLY A 224 -0.56 -4.56 -19.90
C GLY A 224 0.85 -4.16 -20.31
N TRP A 225 1.84 -4.38 -19.41
CA TRP A 225 3.25 -4.22 -19.77
C TRP A 225 3.58 -5.06 -21.01
N LYS A 226 4.23 -4.42 -21.98
CA LYS A 226 4.62 -5.04 -23.24
C LYS A 226 6.14 -5.32 -23.24
N PRO A 227 6.57 -6.58 -23.32
CA PRO A 227 7.99 -6.89 -23.45
C PRO A 227 8.61 -6.16 -24.67
N GLU A 228 9.86 -5.78 -24.55
CA GLU A 228 10.65 -5.13 -25.61
C GLU A 228 10.19 -3.74 -26.06
N GLU A 229 9.02 -3.26 -25.59
CA GLU A 229 8.58 -1.88 -25.80
C GLU A 229 9.20 -0.94 -24.76
N ARG A 230 9.46 0.30 -25.20
CA ARG A 230 10.04 1.33 -24.32
C ARG A 230 9.03 1.91 -23.35
N TRP A 231 9.54 2.72 -22.44
CA TRP A 231 8.80 3.36 -21.34
C TRP A 231 9.00 4.87 -21.24
N ASP A 232 9.44 5.55 -22.29
CA ASP A 232 9.52 6.99 -22.35
C ASP A 232 8.14 7.63 -22.53
N PRO A 233 7.98 8.93 -22.22
CA PRO A 233 6.73 9.64 -22.47
C PRO A 233 6.24 9.46 -23.91
N GLY A 234 5.07 8.85 -24.06
CA GLY A 234 4.47 8.51 -25.36
C GLY A 234 4.56 7.04 -25.73
N ASP A 235 5.40 6.26 -25.07
CA ASP A 235 5.53 4.82 -25.30
C ASP A 235 4.40 4.02 -24.61
N PRO A 236 4.11 2.80 -25.06
CA PRO A 236 3.06 1.97 -24.48
C PRO A 236 3.27 1.71 -22.97
N ASN A 237 4.50 1.39 -22.56
CA ASN A 237 4.78 1.05 -21.16
C ASN A 237 4.79 2.28 -20.24
N PHE A 238 4.98 3.50 -20.78
CA PHE A 238 4.77 4.72 -20.00
C PHE A 238 3.34 4.82 -19.48
N THR A 239 2.36 4.45 -20.29
CA THR A 239 0.95 4.40 -19.87
C THR A 239 0.73 3.36 -18.75
N VAL A 240 1.42 2.22 -18.80
CA VAL A 240 1.34 1.19 -17.75
C VAL A 240 1.90 1.69 -16.42
N LEU A 241 2.97 2.50 -16.44
CA LEU A 241 3.53 3.10 -15.22
C LEU A 241 2.54 4.05 -14.50
N PHE A 242 1.54 4.62 -15.21
CA PHE A 242 0.45 5.38 -14.56
C PHE A 242 -0.49 4.50 -13.74
N GLU A 243 -0.52 3.19 -13.96
CA GLU A 243 -1.25 2.29 -13.06
C GLU A 243 -0.51 2.09 -11.74
N TRP A 244 0.82 2.22 -11.77
CA TRP A 244 1.63 2.21 -10.55
C TRP A 244 1.46 3.51 -9.75
N ASN A 245 1.55 4.67 -10.41
CA ASN A 245 1.40 5.97 -9.74
C ASN A 245 0.72 6.98 -10.68
N LYS A 246 -0.31 7.67 -10.21
CA LYS A 246 -1.09 8.61 -11.05
C LYS A 246 -0.44 9.98 -11.24
N ALA A 247 0.69 10.26 -10.57
CA ALA A 247 1.41 11.52 -10.72
C ALA A 247 2.43 11.43 -11.87
N GLU A 248 2.20 12.17 -12.96
CA GLU A 248 3.08 12.17 -14.14
C GLU A 248 4.54 12.44 -13.79
N VAL A 249 4.81 13.38 -12.89
CA VAL A 249 6.17 13.69 -12.45
C VAL A 249 6.88 12.48 -11.85
N TYR A 250 6.14 11.64 -11.11
CA TYR A 250 6.67 10.42 -10.51
C TYR A 250 6.91 9.32 -11.57
N VAL A 251 5.96 9.12 -12.47
CA VAL A 251 6.07 8.17 -13.57
C VAL A 251 7.28 8.49 -14.46
N ARG A 252 7.46 9.77 -14.83
CA ARG A 252 8.66 10.23 -15.56
C ARG A 252 9.95 9.98 -14.77
N THR A 253 9.90 10.09 -13.45
CA THR A 253 11.07 9.82 -12.60
C THR A 253 11.41 8.34 -12.58
N ILE A 254 10.42 7.43 -12.56
CA ILE A 254 10.66 5.99 -12.73
C ILE A 254 11.38 5.74 -14.05
N ALA A 255 10.85 6.27 -15.16
CA ALA A 255 11.38 6.09 -16.50
C ALA A 255 12.84 6.56 -16.60
N GLU A 256 13.12 7.82 -16.23
CA GLU A 256 14.48 8.38 -16.25
C GLU A 256 15.44 7.61 -15.33
N PHE A 257 14.97 7.21 -14.14
CA PHE A 257 15.83 6.45 -13.23
C PHE A 257 16.17 5.08 -13.81
N ALA A 258 15.21 4.39 -14.43
CA ALA A 258 15.47 3.12 -15.11
C ALA A 258 16.50 3.27 -16.23
N ASP A 259 16.41 4.32 -17.04
CA ASP A 259 17.42 4.60 -18.09
C ASP A 259 18.82 4.81 -17.51
N ARG A 260 18.95 5.60 -16.42
CA ARG A 260 20.23 5.82 -15.72
C ARG A 260 20.81 4.55 -15.09
N LEU A 261 19.97 3.59 -14.78
CA LEU A 261 20.40 2.28 -14.26
C LEU A 261 20.86 1.35 -15.39
N ALA A 262 20.31 1.50 -16.60
CA ALA A 262 20.66 0.70 -17.77
C ALA A 262 21.96 1.16 -18.49
N GLU A 263 22.39 2.42 -18.29
CA GLU A 263 23.69 2.94 -18.74
C GLU A 263 24.87 2.23 -18.03
#